data_8595906713418a9004fb18036339f0ab
#
_entry.id   8595906713418a9004fb18036339f0ab
#
_cell.length_a   1.000
_cell.length_b   1.000
_cell.length_c   1.000
_cell.angle_alpha   90.00
_cell.angle_beta   90.00
_cell.angle_gamma   90.00
#
_symmetry.space_group_name_H-M   'P 1'
#
loop_
_entity.id
_entity.type
_entity.pdbx_description
1 polymer ?
#
loop_
_entity_poly.entity_id
_entity_poly.type
_entity_poly.pdbx_seq_one_letter_code
_entity_poly.pdbx_strand_id
1 'polypeptide(L)'
;MEAAQFLSDLPRSQPSLADTIEKIYGLGFWLHARGRYADAALAFRTMLRTAPTDERGWLALGVCHEKIEQPRVALQLYDWGAKVARDSTRCHLARARLFAQLDRLPDAAEAADAALRVAEEKGDDELIALVRAERRNHVAQH
;
A
#
# COMPACT_ATOMS: atom_id res chain seq x y z
N MET A 1 -31.08 5.18 39.28
CA MET A 1 -29.77 5.42 38.64
C MET A 1 -29.60 6.93 38.47
N GLU A 2 -28.50 7.46 38.95
CA GLU A 2 -28.22 8.88 38.76
C GLU A 2 -27.67 9.12 37.35
N ALA A 3 -27.90 10.32 36.81
CA ALA A 3 -27.50 10.68 35.46
C ALA A 3 -25.99 10.49 35.24
N ALA A 4 -25.16 10.83 36.25
CA ALA A 4 -23.72 10.67 36.16
C ALA A 4 -23.30 9.20 36.02
N GLN A 5 -23.99 8.28 36.74
CA GLN A 5 -23.73 6.85 36.65
C GLN A 5 -24.14 6.32 35.27
N PHE A 6 -25.31 6.73 34.78
CA PHE A 6 -25.78 6.36 33.45
C PHE A 6 -24.75 6.76 32.36
N LEU A 7 -24.26 8.00 32.45
CA LEU A 7 -23.26 8.48 31.47
C LEU A 7 -21.93 7.73 31.56
N SER A 8 -21.52 7.32 32.78
CA SER A 8 -20.33 6.49 32.97
C SER A 8 -20.47 5.09 32.39
N ASP A 9 -21.67 4.56 32.41
CA ASP A 9 -21.97 3.21 31.95
C ASP A 9 -22.24 3.13 30.45
N LEU A 10 -22.41 4.29 29.79
CA LEU A 10 -22.47 4.32 28.34
C LEU A 10 -21.15 3.84 27.76
N PRO A 11 -21.19 2.97 26.72
CA PRO A 11 -19.98 2.56 26.05
C PRO A 11 -19.25 3.82 25.57
N ARG A 12 -18.02 4.00 26.01
CA ARG A 12 -17.13 5.03 25.47
C ARG A 12 -16.64 4.59 24.10
N SER A 13 -17.56 4.47 23.18
CA SER A 13 -17.32 3.92 21.86
C SER A 13 -17.04 5.03 20.84
N GLN A 14 -16.10 5.94 21.16
CA GLN A 14 -15.45 6.62 20.07
C GLN A 14 -14.35 5.68 19.57
N PRO A 15 -14.45 5.17 18.33
CA PRO A 15 -13.39 4.31 17.80
C PRO A 15 -12.09 5.10 17.84
N SER A 16 -11.01 4.45 18.23
CA SER A 16 -9.68 5.04 18.12
C SER A 16 -9.40 5.36 16.66
N LEU A 17 -8.47 6.29 16.41
CA LEU A 17 -8.03 6.60 15.06
C LEU A 17 -7.54 5.34 14.33
N ALA A 18 -6.81 4.48 15.04
CA ALA A 18 -6.35 3.21 14.50
C ALA A 18 -7.51 2.30 14.07
N ASP A 19 -8.57 2.21 14.87
CA ASP A 19 -9.77 1.43 14.52
C ASP A 19 -10.48 2.01 13.30
N THR A 20 -10.54 3.32 13.20
CA THR A 20 -11.13 4.01 12.04
C THR A 20 -10.35 3.69 10.77
N ILE A 21 -9.01 3.73 10.83
CA ILE A 21 -8.13 3.40 9.70
C ILE A 21 -8.36 1.96 9.25
N GLU A 22 -8.43 1.01 10.19
CA GLU A 22 -8.69 -0.40 9.86
C GLU A 22 -10.06 -0.60 9.21
N LYS A 23 -11.08 0.12 9.64
CA LYS A 23 -12.42 0.07 9.03
C LYS A 23 -12.42 0.62 7.60
N ILE A 24 -11.73 1.73 7.37
CA ILE A 24 -11.60 2.34 6.03
C ILE A 24 -10.83 1.39 5.11
N TYR A 25 -9.73 0.83 5.60
CA TYR A 25 -8.96 -0.17 4.85
C TYR A 25 -9.83 -1.38 4.48
N GLY A 26 -10.57 -1.91 5.44
CA GLY A 26 -11.49 -3.03 5.22
C GLY A 26 -12.58 -2.71 4.20
N LEU A 27 -13.14 -1.51 4.25
CA LEU A 27 -14.13 -1.05 3.26
C LEU A 27 -13.52 -0.97 1.86
N GLY A 28 -12.34 -0.38 1.74
CA GLY A 28 -11.62 -0.31 0.45
C GLY A 28 -11.34 -1.69 -0.12
N PHE A 29 -10.88 -2.61 0.72
CA PHE A 29 -10.62 -3.98 0.34
C PHE A 29 -11.89 -4.71 -0.12
N TRP A 30 -12.98 -4.53 0.60
CA TRP A 30 -14.29 -5.09 0.25
C TRP A 30 -14.79 -4.57 -1.11
N LEU A 31 -14.66 -3.28 -1.36
CA LEU A 31 -15.03 -2.65 -2.63
C LEU A 31 -14.15 -3.17 -3.78
N HIS A 32 -12.86 -3.25 -3.55
CA HIS A 32 -11.91 -3.78 -4.53
C HIS A 32 -12.25 -5.23 -4.93
N ALA A 33 -12.56 -6.07 -3.95
CA ALA A 33 -12.92 -7.47 -4.18
C ALA A 33 -14.16 -7.64 -5.06
N ARG A 34 -15.02 -6.60 -5.11
CA ARG A 34 -16.23 -6.58 -5.93
C ARG A 34 -16.06 -5.85 -7.27
N GLY A 35 -14.83 -5.49 -7.61
CA GLY A 35 -14.54 -4.79 -8.86
C GLY A 35 -14.92 -3.30 -8.84
N ARG A 36 -15.27 -2.76 -7.67
CA ARG A 36 -15.63 -1.33 -7.52
C ARG A 36 -14.35 -0.53 -7.23
N TYR A 37 -13.48 -0.49 -8.21
CA TYR A 37 -12.12 0.05 -8.04
C TYR A 37 -12.08 1.56 -7.79
N ALA A 38 -12.95 2.34 -8.45
CA ALA A 38 -13.03 3.78 -8.23
C ALA A 38 -13.49 4.13 -6.81
N ASP A 39 -14.47 3.39 -6.29
CA ASP A 39 -14.95 3.56 -4.92
C ASP A 39 -13.90 3.10 -3.90
N ALA A 40 -13.23 2.00 -4.18
CA ALA A 40 -12.12 1.51 -3.37
C ALA A 40 -10.99 2.55 -3.30
N ALA A 41 -10.63 3.15 -4.43
CA ALA A 41 -9.63 4.21 -4.50
C ALA A 41 -10.00 5.40 -3.60
N LEU A 42 -11.27 5.78 -3.56
CA LEU A 42 -11.74 6.86 -2.69
C LEU A 42 -11.54 6.51 -1.21
N ALA A 43 -11.86 5.28 -0.81
CA ALA A 43 -11.63 4.80 0.56
C ALA A 43 -10.14 4.85 0.92
N PHE A 44 -9.25 4.37 0.05
CA PHE A 44 -7.81 4.37 0.30
C PHE A 44 -7.21 5.79 0.33
N ARG A 45 -7.72 6.72 -0.49
CA ARG A 45 -7.35 8.14 -0.39
C ARG A 45 -7.74 8.73 0.97
N THR A 46 -8.92 8.39 1.45
CA THR A 46 -9.37 8.83 2.78
C THR A 46 -8.45 8.29 3.87
N MET A 47 -8.06 7.02 3.76
CA MET A 47 -7.08 6.40 4.67
C MET A 47 -5.75 7.18 4.67
N LEU A 48 -5.23 7.52 3.50
CA LEU A 48 -3.95 8.21 3.36
C LEU A 48 -3.97 9.65 3.88
N ARG A 49 -5.11 10.32 3.87
CA ARG A 49 -5.24 11.65 4.52
C ARG A 49 -5.03 11.55 6.01
N THR A 50 -5.41 10.45 6.60
CA THR A 50 -5.35 10.22 8.04
C THR A 50 -4.05 9.54 8.45
N ALA A 51 -3.57 8.59 7.65
CA ALA A 51 -2.39 7.79 7.92
C ALA A 51 -1.46 7.76 6.68
N PRO A 52 -0.82 8.89 6.33
CA PRO A 52 0.00 8.97 5.13
C PRO A 52 1.25 8.09 5.16
N THR A 53 1.69 7.65 6.34
CA THR A 53 2.84 6.77 6.50
C THR A 53 2.50 5.28 6.51
N ASP A 54 1.22 4.94 6.37
CA ASP A 54 0.78 3.55 6.27
C ASP A 54 0.94 3.07 4.82
N GLU A 55 1.95 2.23 4.58
CA GLU A 55 2.27 1.74 3.22
C GLU A 55 1.10 1.02 2.55
N ARG A 56 0.20 0.41 3.34
CA ARG A 56 -0.94 -0.33 2.81
C ARG A 56 -1.87 0.57 1.99
N GLY A 57 -2.04 1.82 2.40
CA GLY A 57 -2.86 2.79 1.68
C GLY A 57 -2.29 3.10 0.29
N TRP A 58 -0.98 3.32 0.21
CA TRP A 58 -0.30 3.59 -1.07
C TRP A 58 -0.35 2.38 -1.99
N LEU A 59 -0.07 1.19 -1.46
CA LEU A 59 -0.13 -0.06 -2.22
C LEU A 59 -1.52 -0.34 -2.76
N ALA A 60 -2.53 -0.24 -1.90
CA ALA A 60 -3.92 -0.51 -2.28
C ALA A 60 -4.44 0.51 -3.29
N LEU A 61 -4.13 1.80 -3.10
CA LEU A 61 -4.51 2.84 -4.04
C LEU A 61 -3.85 2.64 -5.40
N GLY A 62 -2.56 2.29 -5.41
CA GLY A 62 -1.82 1.99 -6.63
C GLY A 62 -2.46 0.83 -7.40
N VAL A 63 -2.81 -0.25 -6.72
CA VAL A 63 -3.47 -1.40 -7.33
C VAL A 63 -4.83 -1.02 -7.92
N CYS A 64 -5.61 -0.17 -7.26
CA CYS A 64 -6.86 0.33 -7.82
C CYS A 64 -6.65 1.04 -9.16
N HIS A 65 -5.62 1.87 -9.26
CA HIS A 65 -5.30 2.57 -10.51
C HIS A 65 -4.75 1.63 -11.59
N GLU A 66 -4.04 0.57 -11.23
CA GLU A 66 -3.68 -0.48 -12.19
C GLU A 66 -4.94 -1.14 -12.77
N LYS A 67 -5.92 -1.45 -11.91
CA LYS A 67 -7.16 -2.12 -12.33
C LYS A 67 -8.03 -1.25 -13.24
N ILE A 68 -7.98 0.05 -13.11
CA ILE A 68 -8.69 0.97 -14.02
C ILE A 68 -7.80 1.46 -15.17
N GLU A 69 -6.73 0.73 -15.45
CA GLU A 69 -5.84 0.97 -16.58
C GLU A 69 -5.17 2.34 -16.58
N GLN A 70 -4.70 2.76 -15.39
CA GLN A 70 -3.97 4.00 -15.19
C GLN A 70 -2.58 3.70 -14.60
N PRO A 71 -1.69 3.02 -15.35
CA PRO A 71 -0.41 2.58 -14.81
C PRO A 71 0.52 3.72 -14.42
N ARG A 72 0.46 4.87 -15.10
CA ARG A 72 1.28 6.03 -14.75
C ARG A 72 0.92 6.58 -13.38
N VAL A 73 -0.38 6.63 -13.06
CA VAL A 73 -0.86 7.05 -11.75
C VAL A 73 -0.39 6.06 -10.68
N ALA A 74 -0.53 4.76 -10.96
CA ALA A 74 -0.08 3.72 -10.04
C ALA A 74 1.43 3.82 -9.76
N LEU A 75 2.27 4.00 -10.78
CA LEU A 75 3.71 4.18 -10.63
C LEU A 75 4.03 5.38 -9.73
N GLN A 76 3.34 6.50 -9.94
CA GLN A 76 3.54 7.69 -9.12
C GLN A 76 3.13 7.47 -7.67
N LEU A 77 2.03 6.77 -7.43
CA LEU A 77 1.57 6.44 -6.08
C LEU A 77 2.57 5.53 -5.36
N TYR A 78 3.13 4.55 -6.03
CA TYR A 78 4.15 3.68 -5.46
C TYR A 78 5.44 4.46 -5.13
N ASP A 79 5.84 5.37 -6.01
CA ASP A 79 7.02 6.22 -5.77
C ASP A 79 6.82 7.14 -4.56
N TRP A 80 5.68 7.81 -4.48
CA TRP A 80 5.33 8.63 -3.31
C TRP A 80 5.23 7.79 -2.04
N GLY A 81 4.59 6.63 -2.12
CA GLY A 81 4.46 5.72 -0.99
C GLY A 81 5.82 5.25 -0.48
N ALA A 82 6.74 4.95 -1.37
CA ALA A 82 8.10 4.56 -0.98
C ALA A 82 8.80 5.65 -0.17
N LYS A 83 8.57 6.92 -0.51
CA LYS A 83 9.19 8.07 0.17
C LYS A 83 8.46 8.45 1.46
N VAL A 84 7.13 8.56 1.39
CA VAL A 84 6.31 9.03 2.52
C VAL A 84 6.17 7.97 3.61
N ALA A 85 6.06 6.71 3.23
CA ALA A 85 5.95 5.58 4.17
C ALA A 85 7.32 5.06 4.65
N ARG A 86 8.30 5.94 4.82
CA ARG A 86 9.64 5.65 5.38
C ARG A 86 10.37 4.55 4.62
N ASP A 87 10.61 4.78 3.34
CA ASP A 87 11.31 3.86 2.46
C ASP A 87 10.65 2.47 2.45
N SER A 88 9.41 2.43 2.01
CA SER A 88 8.67 1.18 1.90
C SER A 88 9.28 0.27 0.83
N THR A 89 9.85 -0.84 1.25
CA THR A 89 10.34 -1.89 0.35
C THR A 89 9.21 -2.40 -0.55
N ARG A 90 8.01 -2.55 -0.01
CA ARG A 90 6.85 -3.08 -0.75
C ARG A 90 6.40 -2.13 -1.85
N CYS A 91 6.45 -0.83 -1.62
CA CYS A 91 6.12 0.17 -2.65
C CYS A 91 7.16 0.15 -3.78
N HIS A 92 8.45 0.08 -3.47
CA HIS A 92 9.49 -0.08 -4.48
C HIS A 92 9.30 -1.38 -5.28
N LEU A 93 8.95 -2.47 -4.62
CA LEU A 93 8.72 -3.76 -5.27
C LEU A 93 7.48 -3.73 -6.17
N ALA A 94 6.38 -3.12 -5.72
CA ALA A 94 5.18 -2.93 -6.54
C ALA A 94 5.50 -2.13 -7.80
N ARG A 95 6.30 -1.09 -7.67
CA ARG A 95 6.77 -0.27 -8.77
C ARG A 95 7.63 -1.09 -9.76
N ALA A 96 8.54 -1.90 -9.25
CA ALA A 96 9.35 -2.80 -10.07
C ALA A 96 8.49 -3.79 -10.87
N ARG A 97 7.51 -4.41 -10.23
CA ARG A 97 6.58 -5.34 -10.88
C ARG A 97 5.79 -4.66 -12.00
N LEU A 98 5.30 -3.45 -11.75
CA LEU A 98 4.53 -2.72 -12.74
C LEU A 98 5.41 -2.30 -13.93
N PHE A 99 6.62 -1.82 -13.70
CA PHE A 99 7.56 -1.54 -14.79
C PHE A 99 7.84 -2.78 -15.64
N ALA A 100 8.02 -3.94 -15.01
CA ALA A 100 8.25 -5.19 -15.73
C ALA A 100 7.02 -5.57 -16.59
N GLN A 101 5.81 -5.39 -16.06
CA GLN A 101 4.57 -5.62 -16.81
C GLN A 101 4.43 -4.68 -18.01
N LEU A 102 4.97 -3.47 -17.91
CA LEU A 102 4.97 -2.48 -18.98
C LEU A 102 6.16 -2.63 -19.93
N ASP A 103 6.95 -3.68 -19.77
CA ASP A 103 8.14 -3.98 -20.55
C ASP A 103 9.22 -2.89 -20.46
N ARG A 104 9.23 -2.17 -19.33
CA ARG A 104 10.24 -1.14 -19.02
C ARG A 104 11.31 -1.74 -18.11
N LEU A 105 12.14 -2.61 -18.68
CA LEU A 105 13.08 -3.44 -17.91
C LEU A 105 14.17 -2.67 -17.16
N PRO A 106 14.81 -1.62 -17.74
CA PRO A 106 15.78 -0.83 -16.98
C PRO A 106 15.17 -0.14 -15.76
N ASP A 107 13.95 0.38 -15.88
CA ASP A 107 13.23 0.99 -14.78
C ASP A 107 12.84 -0.05 -13.72
N ALA A 108 12.43 -1.23 -14.15
CA ALA A 108 12.12 -2.35 -13.26
C ALA A 108 13.34 -2.76 -12.44
N ALA A 109 14.50 -2.86 -13.09
CA ALA A 109 15.76 -3.20 -12.41
C ALA A 109 16.14 -2.15 -11.38
N GLU A 110 16.04 -0.86 -11.73
CA GLU A 110 16.33 0.23 -10.81
C GLU A 110 15.40 0.22 -9.58
N ALA A 111 14.11 0.02 -9.79
CA ALA A 111 13.14 -0.06 -8.71
C ALA A 111 13.39 -1.28 -7.82
N ALA A 112 13.74 -2.43 -8.40
CA ALA A 112 14.08 -3.64 -7.65
C ALA A 112 15.37 -3.44 -6.83
N ASP A 113 16.36 -2.74 -7.37
CA ASP A 113 17.59 -2.40 -6.64
C ASP A 113 17.29 -1.48 -5.46
N ALA A 114 16.40 -0.51 -5.63
CA ALA A 114 15.94 0.36 -4.54
C ALA A 114 15.22 -0.45 -3.45
N ALA A 115 14.37 -1.38 -3.84
CA ALA A 115 13.68 -2.28 -2.90
C ALA A 115 14.68 -3.12 -2.11
N LEU A 116 15.67 -3.69 -2.78
CA LEU A 116 16.68 -4.51 -2.14
C LEU A 116 17.53 -3.71 -1.14
N ARG A 117 17.97 -2.52 -1.55
CA ARG A 117 18.74 -1.63 -0.67
C ARG A 117 17.99 -1.32 0.63
N VAL A 118 16.72 -0.93 0.52
CA VAL A 118 15.89 -0.61 1.68
C VAL A 118 15.68 -1.84 2.56
N ALA A 119 15.40 -2.99 1.98
CA ALA A 119 15.23 -4.24 2.73
C ALA A 119 16.52 -4.64 3.48
N GLU A 120 17.67 -4.48 2.85
CA GLU A 120 18.98 -4.73 3.46
C GLU A 120 19.26 -3.75 4.61
N GLU A 121 19.00 -2.46 4.43
CA GLU A 121 19.14 -1.44 5.46
C GLU A 121 18.28 -1.72 6.68
N LYS A 122 17.07 -2.25 6.47
CA LYS A 122 16.16 -2.66 7.54
C LYS A 122 16.49 -4.00 8.17
N GLY A 123 17.33 -4.79 7.53
CA GLY A 123 17.65 -6.15 7.98
C GLY A 123 16.47 -7.11 7.91
N ASP A 124 15.52 -6.88 6.99
CA ASP A 124 14.34 -7.71 6.81
C ASP A 124 14.64 -8.86 5.85
N ASP A 125 15.04 -10.00 6.40
CA ASP A 125 15.46 -11.17 5.61
C ASP A 125 14.37 -11.73 4.71
N GLU A 126 13.11 -11.68 5.14
CA GLU A 126 11.97 -12.12 4.33
C GLU A 126 11.80 -11.24 3.10
N LEU A 127 11.84 -9.91 3.28
CA LEU A 127 11.74 -8.97 2.17
C LEU A 127 12.96 -9.06 1.24
N ILE A 128 14.16 -9.25 1.79
CA ILE A 128 15.37 -9.46 0.99
C ILE A 128 15.20 -10.68 0.09
N ALA A 129 14.75 -11.80 0.64
CA ALA A 129 14.51 -13.01 -0.12
C ALA A 129 13.43 -12.81 -1.19
N LEU A 130 12.35 -12.10 -0.86
CA LEU A 130 11.26 -11.80 -1.78
C LEU A 130 11.76 -10.95 -2.97
N VAL A 131 12.49 -9.87 -2.70
CA VAL A 131 13.02 -9.00 -3.75
C VAL A 131 13.98 -9.74 -4.66
N ARG A 132 14.86 -10.56 -4.10
CA ARG A 132 15.80 -11.36 -4.88
C ARG A 132 15.08 -12.37 -5.77
N ALA A 133 14.02 -13.00 -5.27
CA ALA A 133 13.19 -13.92 -6.05
C ALA A 133 12.51 -13.20 -7.22
N GLU A 134 11.95 -12.03 -6.99
CA GLU A 134 11.31 -11.20 -8.03
C GLU A 134 12.31 -10.79 -9.12
N ARG A 135 13.50 -10.38 -8.73
CA ARG A 135 14.55 -10.02 -9.70
C ARG A 135 14.92 -11.20 -10.61
N ARG A 136 15.05 -12.39 -10.04
CA ARG A 136 15.32 -13.61 -10.84
C ARG A 136 14.20 -13.91 -11.81
N ASN A 137 12.95 -13.77 -11.37
CA ASN A 137 11.78 -13.98 -12.20
C ASN A 137 11.71 -12.98 -13.37
N HIS A 138 12.01 -11.71 -13.13
CA HIS A 138 12.04 -10.69 -14.16
C HIS A 138 13.10 -11.01 -15.22
N VAL A 139 14.29 -11.44 -14.81
CA VAL A 139 15.36 -11.82 -15.73
C VAL A 139 14.98 -13.06 -16.54
N ALA A 140 14.34 -14.06 -15.91
CA ALA A 140 13.96 -15.30 -16.57
C ALA A 140 12.83 -15.12 -17.61
N GLN A 141 11.97 -14.12 -17.45
CA GLN A 141 10.84 -13.84 -18.34
C GLN A 141 11.25 -12.99 -19.56
N HIS A 142 12.40 -12.40 -19.51
CA HIS A 142 12.93 -11.49 -20.53
C HIS A 142 14.39 -11.83 -20.87
#